data_9f76cddfd19f43df8fe60bafa6713a74
#
_entry.id   9f76cddfd19f43df8fe60bafa6713a74
#
_cell.length_a   1.000
_cell.length_b   1.000
_cell.length_c   1.000
_cell.angle_alpha   90.00
_cell.angle_beta   90.00
_cell.angle_gamma   90.00
#
_symmetry.space_group_name_H-M   'P 1'
#
loop_
_entity.id
_entity.type
_entity.pdbx_description
1 polymer ?
#
loop_
_entity_poly.entity_id
_entity_poly.type
_entity_poly.pdbx_seq_one_letter_code
_entity_poly.pdbx_strand_id
1 'polypeptide(L)'
;MRTFALTAGLLLVPLLVSAQVDTAVAGARLPQEVAREVAALFNATTTLRATDRTVIPAGRDVPGDVAVLNGPLIIEGHVAGRVLAINADVLLRPGARIDGDLLVVGGEVEGREHATIGGELRIYRPALRHVMEGERMRVSAEEPRAPEDWWRRFERRRRANTNRLEIANAGVYNRVEGLPVRIGPVLYRDQGWGHLRFAANAIVRTGSSFSSSTPDVGHTVGGELRVGRRYGVTLGGRLYDQVEGVETWQLSNAEVGLASFFFSRDYRDYFGRHGGQLFAALRATENADLTVSYADERWRSREARDPPALFNNGRAWRVNPELDAGRFHVANLTVRVDTRNDTFNPWAGWYLLADYERGTGVIDRAGPVSPGVRAVPSGSTRYQRVFLDLRRYNRISPSSALNVRGVLGGWVSGDPLPLERRLSIDGPGTVPGFDFRSAGDNDVGTCASSSAPAGRPAQCERIALAQLEYRSDLRISLSDRRAGARRTRFRVDGAWIFFADAGRGWLVNAPGNPLNIGRHDFPALSTYRTDLGGGLDFGVVGIYAAKALSVSREPLNVFLRVRHRF
;
A
#
# COMPACT_ATOMS: atom_id res chain seq x y z
N MET A 1 -10.50 -25.25 -33.84
CA MET A 1 -9.33 -24.39 -33.62
C MET A 1 -9.64 -23.00 -34.15
N ARG A 2 -10.02 -22.09 -33.29
CA ARG A 2 -10.16 -20.66 -33.60
C ARG A 2 -9.50 -19.91 -32.45
N THR A 3 -8.38 -19.30 -32.75
CA THR A 3 -7.57 -18.42 -31.92
C THR A 3 -8.38 -17.14 -31.61
N PHE A 4 -8.74 -16.93 -30.36
CA PHE A 4 -9.27 -15.64 -29.90
C PHE A 4 -8.09 -14.78 -29.41
N ALA A 5 -7.79 -13.75 -30.19
CA ALA A 5 -6.94 -12.66 -29.76
C ALA A 5 -7.72 -11.76 -28.80
N LEU A 6 -7.28 -11.64 -27.56
CA LEU A 6 -7.76 -10.66 -26.60
C LEU A 6 -7.16 -9.30 -26.96
N THR A 7 -7.90 -8.49 -27.68
CA THR A 7 -7.59 -7.07 -27.85
C THR A 7 -8.13 -6.30 -26.64
N ALA A 8 -7.29 -6.08 -25.65
CA ALA A 8 -7.54 -5.12 -24.59
C ALA A 8 -7.35 -3.70 -25.16
N GLY A 9 -8.43 -3.07 -25.57
CA GLY A 9 -8.45 -1.67 -25.99
C GLY A 9 -8.22 -0.76 -24.79
N LEU A 10 -6.97 -0.39 -24.52
CA LEU A 10 -6.62 0.74 -23.67
C LEU A 10 -6.93 2.01 -24.46
N LEU A 11 -7.95 2.75 -24.06
CA LEU A 11 -8.18 4.13 -24.50
C LEU A 11 -7.05 5.02 -23.93
N LEU A 12 -5.96 5.13 -24.68
CA LEU A 12 -4.95 6.15 -24.54
C LEU A 12 -5.48 7.42 -25.23
N VAL A 13 -5.90 8.40 -24.43
CA VAL A 13 -6.09 9.77 -24.91
C VAL A 13 -4.71 10.41 -24.96
N PRO A 14 -4.15 10.76 -26.12
CA PRO A 14 -2.92 11.52 -26.19
C PRO A 14 -3.24 13.00 -25.98
N LEU A 15 -2.93 13.54 -24.80
CA LEU A 15 -2.74 14.97 -24.63
C LEU A 15 -1.38 15.33 -25.25
N LEU A 16 -1.43 15.82 -26.48
CA LEU A 16 -0.31 16.47 -27.14
C LEU A 16 -0.05 17.83 -26.45
N VAL A 17 0.92 17.85 -25.58
CA VAL A 17 1.61 19.08 -25.19
C VAL A 17 2.94 19.07 -25.90
N SER A 18 3.09 19.99 -26.86
CA SER A 18 4.35 20.27 -27.53
C SER A 18 5.34 20.85 -26.53
N ALA A 19 6.34 20.07 -26.15
CA ALA A 19 7.48 20.51 -25.38
C ALA A 19 8.70 20.65 -26.31
N GLN A 20 9.29 21.83 -26.33
CA GLN A 20 10.61 22.07 -26.90
C GLN A 20 11.64 21.20 -26.17
N VAL A 21 12.45 20.52 -26.98
CA VAL A 21 13.49 19.58 -26.53
C VAL A 21 14.70 20.40 -26.07
N ASP A 22 14.91 20.50 -24.78
CA ASP A 22 16.23 20.70 -24.20
C ASP A 22 16.78 19.33 -23.75
N THR A 23 18.07 19.12 -23.91
CA THR A 23 18.81 17.88 -23.76
C THR A 23 18.66 17.25 -22.36
N ALA A 24 17.46 16.77 -22.04
CA ALA A 24 17.25 15.87 -20.92
C ALA A 24 17.50 14.46 -21.42
N VAL A 25 18.56 13.82 -20.94
CA VAL A 25 18.80 12.39 -21.15
C VAL A 25 17.56 11.65 -20.67
N ALA A 26 16.73 11.23 -21.61
CA ALA A 26 15.54 10.43 -21.39
C ALA A 26 15.97 8.99 -21.07
N GLY A 27 16.64 8.79 -19.92
CA GLY A 27 16.95 7.50 -19.35
C GLY A 27 15.95 7.19 -18.24
N ALA A 28 15.36 6.01 -18.25
CA ALA A 28 14.39 5.58 -17.24
C ALA A 28 14.98 5.44 -15.81
N ARG A 29 16.23 5.85 -15.56
CA ARG A 29 16.93 5.71 -14.27
C ARG A 29 17.91 6.83 -14.00
N LEU A 30 17.96 7.23 -12.73
CA LEU A 30 19.03 8.11 -12.25
C LEU A 30 20.37 7.35 -12.28
N PRO A 31 21.45 7.90 -12.91
CA PRO A 31 22.78 7.30 -12.87
C PRO A 31 23.26 7.12 -11.43
N GLN A 32 23.96 6.00 -11.16
CA GLN A 32 24.44 5.73 -9.80
C GLN A 32 25.43 6.77 -9.26
N GLU A 33 26.20 7.36 -10.16
CA GLU A 33 27.16 8.40 -9.83
C GLU A 33 26.44 9.65 -9.32
N VAL A 34 25.37 10.04 -10.02
CA VAL A 34 24.49 11.16 -9.61
C VAL A 34 23.81 10.86 -8.28
N ALA A 35 23.29 9.64 -8.09
CA ALA A 35 22.67 9.27 -6.82
C ALA A 35 23.65 9.31 -5.64
N ARG A 36 24.94 8.94 -5.86
CA ARG A 36 26.00 9.06 -4.86
C ARG A 36 26.39 10.51 -4.60
N GLU A 37 26.50 11.33 -5.65
CA GLU A 37 26.76 12.76 -5.56
C GLU A 37 25.68 13.47 -4.75
N VAL A 38 24.42 13.20 -5.05
CA VAL A 38 23.25 13.73 -4.32
C VAL A 38 23.30 13.35 -2.84
N ALA A 39 23.59 12.09 -2.52
CA ALA A 39 23.69 11.65 -1.13
C ALA A 39 24.88 12.30 -0.42
N ALA A 40 26.02 12.45 -1.09
CA ALA A 40 27.20 13.09 -0.53
C ALA A 40 26.94 14.58 -0.23
N LEU A 41 26.33 15.30 -1.17
CA LEU A 41 26.02 16.72 -1.01
C LEU A 41 24.97 16.95 0.07
N PHE A 42 23.91 16.14 0.09
CA PHE A 42 22.86 16.22 1.14
C PHE A 42 23.42 15.94 2.53
N ASN A 43 24.34 14.98 2.66
CA ASN A 43 24.92 14.57 3.95
C ASN A 43 26.11 15.42 4.40
N ALA A 44 26.60 16.35 3.58
CA ALA A 44 27.70 17.21 3.95
C ALA A 44 27.31 18.12 5.13
N THR A 45 28.22 18.30 6.07
CA THR A 45 27.98 19.08 7.30
C THR A 45 27.79 20.57 7.05
N THR A 46 28.28 21.06 5.92
CA THR A 46 28.19 22.46 5.47
C THR A 46 26.92 22.76 4.69
N THR A 47 26.14 21.75 4.31
CA THR A 47 24.91 21.91 3.53
C THR A 47 23.73 22.27 4.43
N LEU A 48 23.07 23.38 4.13
CA LEU A 48 21.82 23.76 4.76
C LEU A 48 20.71 22.82 4.22
N ARG A 49 20.17 21.98 5.09
CA ARG A 49 19.15 20.99 4.73
C ARG A 49 17.76 21.47 5.11
N ALA A 50 16.82 21.31 4.20
CA ALA A 50 15.41 21.52 4.46
C ALA A 50 14.59 20.35 3.90
N THR A 51 13.54 20.00 4.59
CA THR A 51 12.50 19.08 4.13
C THR A 51 11.23 19.89 3.86
N ASP A 52 10.46 19.45 2.89
CA ASP A 52 9.25 20.12 2.45
C ASP A 52 9.50 21.49 1.77
N ARG A 53 8.45 22.24 1.53
CA ARG A 53 8.56 23.52 0.81
C ARG A 53 9.48 24.50 1.52
N THR A 54 10.47 24.95 0.80
CA THR A 54 11.45 25.93 1.30
C THR A 54 11.38 27.19 0.45
N VAL A 55 11.41 28.33 1.09
CA VAL A 55 11.44 29.65 0.42
C VAL A 55 12.69 30.40 0.87
N ILE A 56 13.50 30.82 -0.09
CA ILE A 56 14.58 31.78 0.10
C ILE A 56 14.05 33.13 -0.38
N PRO A 57 13.61 34.00 0.53
CA PRO A 57 12.93 35.24 0.15
C PRO A 57 13.91 36.26 -0.44
N ALA A 58 13.40 37.25 -1.18
CA ALA A 58 14.14 38.34 -1.73
C ALA A 58 14.98 39.06 -0.64
N GLY A 59 16.23 39.42 -0.96
CA GLY A 59 17.15 40.04 -0.04
C GLY A 59 17.77 39.09 1.00
N ARG A 60 17.48 37.79 0.96
CA ARG A 60 18.14 36.78 1.79
C ARG A 60 19.35 36.21 1.07
N ASP A 61 20.51 36.31 1.72
CA ASP A 61 21.75 35.66 1.28
C ASP A 61 21.94 34.35 2.08
N VAL A 62 22.20 33.27 1.35
CA VAL A 62 22.58 31.97 1.93
C VAL A 62 24.04 31.69 1.56
N PRO A 63 24.98 31.67 2.53
CA PRO A 63 26.43 31.66 2.26
C PRO A 63 26.98 30.27 1.88
N GLY A 64 26.18 29.25 1.71
CA GLY A 64 26.64 27.89 1.44
C GLY A 64 25.69 27.09 0.60
N ASP A 65 25.97 25.78 0.53
CA ASP A 65 25.15 24.83 -0.22
C ASP A 65 23.76 24.65 0.44
N VAL A 66 22.74 24.50 -0.39
CA VAL A 66 21.35 24.27 0.05
C VAL A 66 20.85 22.96 -0.55
N ALA A 67 20.28 22.09 0.28
CA ALA A 67 19.62 20.86 -0.16
C ALA A 67 18.18 20.82 0.35
N VAL A 68 17.23 20.62 -0.57
CA VAL A 68 15.81 20.50 -0.25
C VAL A 68 15.30 19.13 -0.67
N LEU A 69 14.57 18.51 0.23
CA LEU A 69 14.03 17.16 0.08
C LEU A 69 12.50 17.16 0.11
N ASN A 70 11.87 16.52 -0.88
CA ASN A 70 10.43 16.24 -0.94
C ASN A 70 9.50 17.47 -0.90
N GLY A 71 9.96 18.64 -1.30
CA GLY A 71 9.12 19.83 -1.33
C GLY A 71 9.61 20.88 -2.31
N PRO A 72 8.76 21.79 -2.82
CA PRO A 72 9.19 22.80 -3.75
C PRO A 72 10.15 23.80 -3.10
N LEU A 73 11.22 24.12 -3.80
CA LEU A 73 12.16 25.17 -3.44
C LEU A 73 11.84 26.43 -4.25
N ILE A 74 11.49 27.50 -3.56
CA ILE A 74 11.24 28.79 -4.18
C ILE A 74 12.41 29.71 -3.84
N ILE A 75 13.10 30.23 -4.87
CA ILE A 75 14.22 31.13 -4.71
C ILE A 75 13.84 32.50 -5.26
N GLU A 76 13.86 33.50 -4.39
CA GLU A 76 13.70 34.92 -4.70
C GLU A 76 14.95 35.72 -4.32
N GLY A 77 15.83 35.13 -3.48
CA GLY A 77 17.06 35.70 -2.97
C GLY A 77 18.31 35.12 -3.63
N HIS A 78 19.42 35.13 -2.88
CA HIS A 78 20.73 34.72 -3.35
C HIS A 78 21.25 33.48 -2.57
N VAL A 79 21.81 32.51 -3.30
CA VAL A 79 22.55 31.36 -2.77
C VAL A 79 23.97 31.39 -3.32
N ALA A 80 24.96 31.55 -2.46
CA ALA A 80 26.36 31.60 -2.84
C ALA A 80 26.97 30.22 -3.16
N GLY A 81 26.33 29.13 -2.69
CA GLY A 81 26.74 27.77 -2.92
C GLY A 81 25.92 27.06 -4.00
N ARG A 82 26.05 25.73 -4.01
CA ARG A 82 25.25 24.82 -4.87
C ARG A 82 23.85 24.66 -4.32
N VAL A 83 22.92 24.42 -5.21
CA VAL A 83 21.53 24.09 -4.86
C VAL A 83 21.21 22.68 -5.31
N LEU A 84 20.73 21.85 -4.38
CA LEU A 84 20.28 20.50 -4.61
C LEU A 84 18.80 20.38 -4.27
N ALA A 85 17.97 20.02 -5.26
CA ALA A 85 16.57 19.70 -5.06
C ALA A 85 16.35 18.21 -5.30
N ILE A 86 15.86 17.50 -4.29
CA ILE A 86 15.63 16.05 -4.33
C ILE A 86 14.13 15.79 -4.23
N ASN A 87 13.57 15.17 -5.27
CA ASN A 87 12.13 14.95 -5.38
C ASN A 87 11.36 16.26 -5.14
N ALA A 88 11.85 17.34 -5.70
CA ALA A 88 11.42 18.70 -5.44
C ALA A 88 11.56 19.55 -6.70
N ASP A 89 10.55 20.38 -7.01
CA ASP A 89 10.65 21.37 -8.07
C ASP A 89 11.34 22.61 -7.53
N VAL A 90 12.03 23.31 -8.42
CA VAL A 90 12.65 24.59 -8.15
C VAL A 90 11.93 25.68 -8.92
N LEU A 91 11.42 26.66 -8.21
CA LEU A 91 10.77 27.84 -8.76
C LEU A 91 11.68 29.05 -8.56
N LEU A 92 12.28 29.51 -9.64
CA LEU A 92 13.13 30.69 -9.66
C LEU A 92 12.26 31.92 -9.94
N ARG A 93 12.25 32.86 -9.03
CA ARG A 93 11.55 34.15 -9.19
C ARG A 93 12.48 35.20 -9.79
N PRO A 94 11.91 36.28 -10.38
CA PRO A 94 12.72 37.38 -10.89
C PRO A 94 13.68 37.92 -9.82
N GLY A 95 14.98 37.98 -10.17
CA GLY A 95 16.04 38.39 -9.25
C GLY A 95 16.71 37.27 -8.46
N ALA A 96 16.24 36.02 -8.59
CA ALA A 96 16.90 34.86 -7.99
C ALA A 96 18.33 34.69 -8.54
N ARG A 97 19.29 34.43 -7.63
CA ARG A 97 20.68 34.21 -7.99
C ARG A 97 21.24 32.99 -7.28
N ILE A 98 21.90 32.12 -8.03
CA ILE A 98 22.65 30.96 -7.53
C ILE A 98 24.06 31.07 -8.11
N ASP A 99 25.08 31.17 -7.29
CA ASP A 99 26.47 31.28 -7.77
C ASP A 99 27.07 29.92 -8.14
N GLY A 100 26.64 28.84 -7.48
CA GLY A 100 27.07 27.47 -7.75
C GLY A 100 26.17 26.74 -8.74
N ASP A 101 26.30 25.38 -8.76
CA ASP A 101 25.49 24.51 -9.59
C ASP A 101 24.07 24.35 -9.05
N LEU A 102 23.13 24.14 -9.97
CA LEU A 102 21.77 23.74 -9.64
C LEU A 102 21.52 22.30 -10.10
N LEU A 103 21.43 21.37 -9.16
CA LEU A 103 21.17 19.97 -9.39
C LEU A 103 19.74 19.62 -8.93
N VAL A 104 18.90 19.22 -9.88
CA VAL A 104 17.51 18.82 -9.60
C VAL A 104 17.31 17.37 -9.96
N VAL A 105 16.83 16.57 -9.02
CA VAL A 105 16.57 15.14 -9.18
C VAL A 105 15.14 14.85 -8.78
N GLY A 106 14.35 14.29 -9.70
CA GLY A 106 12.93 14.00 -9.48
C GLY A 106 12.05 15.25 -9.39
N GLY A 107 12.44 16.33 -10.07
CA GLY A 107 11.71 17.59 -10.15
C GLY A 107 11.98 18.34 -11.44
N GLU A 108 11.40 19.52 -11.57
CA GLU A 108 11.54 20.43 -12.70
C GLU A 108 12.00 21.83 -12.21
N VAL A 109 12.48 22.65 -13.14
CA VAL A 109 12.89 24.04 -12.85
C VAL A 109 11.98 24.98 -13.65
N GLU A 110 11.31 25.89 -12.94
CA GLU A 110 10.46 26.94 -13.53
C GLU A 110 11.10 28.32 -13.27
N GLY A 111 10.90 29.25 -14.21
CA GLY A 111 11.36 30.64 -14.07
C GLY A 111 12.86 30.83 -14.32
N ARG A 112 13.51 29.88 -14.98
CA ARG A 112 14.95 29.91 -15.32
C ARG A 112 15.35 31.17 -16.10
N GLU A 113 14.46 31.67 -16.95
CA GLU A 113 14.65 32.84 -17.78
C GLU A 113 14.73 34.16 -16.99
N HIS A 114 14.34 34.14 -15.73
CA HIS A 114 14.31 35.31 -14.84
C HIS A 114 15.36 35.26 -13.72
N ALA A 115 16.25 34.25 -13.73
CA ALA A 115 17.22 34.00 -12.69
C ALA A 115 18.65 33.90 -13.27
N THR A 116 19.65 34.14 -12.41
CA THR A 116 21.04 33.95 -12.75
C THR A 116 21.59 32.70 -12.06
N ILE A 117 22.07 31.72 -12.85
CA ILE A 117 22.76 30.53 -12.35
C ILE A 117 24.21 30.60 -12.84
N GLY A 118 25.16 30.69 -11.91
CA GLY A 118 26.59 30.83 -12.21
C GLY A 118 27.28 29.52 -12.57
N GLY A 119 26.76 28.40 -12.07
CA GLY A 119 27.25 27.06 -12.34
C GLY A 119 26.43 26.28 -13.36
N GLU A 120 26.57 24.97 -13.38
CA GLU A 120 25.87 24.05 -14.28
C GLU A 120 24.45 23.77 -13.79
N LEU A 121 23.47 23.79 -14.70
CA LEU A 121 22.12 23.33 -14.44
C LEU A 121 21.97 21.89 -14.93
N ARG A 122 21.76 20.95 -13.99
CA ARG A 122 21.53 19.54 -14.29
C ARG A 122 20.17 19.09 -13.75
N ILE A 123 19.31 18.59 -14.64
CA ILE A 123 17.95 18.15 -14.31
C ILE A 123 17.82 16.68 -14.66
N TYR A 124 17.49 15.86 -13.65
CA TYR A 124 17.19 14.44 -13.79
C TYR A 124 15.73 14.21 -13.41
N ARG A 125 14.90 13.84 -14.37
CA ARG A 125 13.47 13.57 -14.16
C ARG A 125 13.17 12.35 -13.28
N PRO A 126 13.97 11.24 -13.31
CA PRO A 126 13.74 10.12 -12.42
C PRO A 126 13.90 10.53 -10.97
N ALA A 127 12.90 10.19 -10.15
CA ALA A 127 12.92 10.47 -8.72
C ALA A 127 13.98 9.62 -7.99
N LEU A 128 14.61 10.21 -6.96
CA LEU A 128 15.56 9.52 -6.09
C LEU A 128 14.81 8.77 -5.00
N ARG A 129 15.00 7.46 -4.95
CA ARG A 129 14.56 6.66 -3.80
C ARG A 129 15.59 6.76 -2.69
N HIS A 130 15.15 7.14 -1.52
CA HIS A 130 16.00 7.33 -0.36
C HIS A 130 15.36 6.84 0.92
N VAL A 131 16.18 6.62 1.92
CA VAL A 131 15.78 6.34 3.31
C VAL A 131 16.54 7.32 4.21
N MET A 132 15.82 7.97 5.11
CA MET A 132 16.43 8.79 6.13
C MET A 132 16.82 7.94 7.34
N GLU A 133 18.08 7.96 7.74
CA GLU A 133 18.61 7.37 8.97
C GLU A 133 19.00 8.52 9.92
N GLY A 134 18.06 8.99 10.70
CA GLY A 134 18.18 10.25 11.42
C GLY A 134 18.27 11.43 10.44
N GLU A 135 19.31 12.24 10.52
CA GLU A 135 19.54 13.37 9.59
C GLU A 135 20.31 12.99 8.32
N ARG A 136 20.72 11.75 8.16
CA ARG A 136 21.49 11.29 6.99
C ARG A 136 20.59 10.59 5.98
N MET A 137 20.75 10.97 4.73
CA MET A 137 20.09 10.33 3.61
C MET A 137 20.94 9.18 3.07
N ARG A 138 20.30 8.05 2.86
CA ARG A 138 20.85 6.94 2.08
C ARG A 138 20.01 6.70 0.83
N VAL A 139 20.68 6.55 -0.29
CA VAL A 139 20.02 6.11 -1.52
C VAL A 139 19.58 4.66 -1.34
N SER A 140 18.29 4.42 -1.51
CA SER A 140 17.70 3.12 -1.28
C SER A 140 17.94 2.19 -2.47
N ALA A 141 18.79 1.17 -2.25
CA ALA A 141 18.73 -0.05 -3.03
C ALA A 141 17.73 -0.98 -2.31
N GLU A 142 16.48 -0.94 -2.69
CA GLU A 142 15.43 -1.73 -2.02
C GLU A 142 15.57 -3.22 -2.30
N GLU A 143 15.55 -4.04 -1.23
CA GLU A 143 15.45 -5.50 -1.34
C GLU A 143 14.04 -5.93 -1.75
N PRO A 144 13.88 -7.03 -2.53
CA PRO A 144 12.56 -7.53 -2.93
C PRO A 144 11.72 -7.88 -1.71
N ARG A 145 10.49 -7.39 -1.67
CA ARG A 145 9.50 -7.77 -0.66
C ARG A 145 8.66 -8.93 -1.21
N ALA A 146 8.74 -10.09 -0.57
CA ALA A 146 7.68 -11.08 -0.70
C ALA A 146 6.36 -10.44 -0.20
N PRO A 147 5.20 -10.81 -0.78
CA PRO A 147 3.91 -10.32 -0.28
C PRO A 147 3.84 -10.57 1.23
N GLU A 148 3.52 -9.51 2.01
CA GLU A 148 3.24 -9.52 3.45
C GLU A 148 4.39 -9.41 4.46
N ASP A 149 5.62 -9.14 4.08
CA ASP A 149 6.73 -9.08 5.05
C ASP A 149 6.98 -7.69 5.64
N TRP A 150 6.04 -7.15 6.46
CA TRP A 150 6.26 -5.94 7.27
C TRP A 150 7.42 -6.09 8.29
N TRP A 151 7.75 -7.31 8.71
CA TRP A 151 8.82 -7.63 9.65
C TRP A 151 10.24 -7.41 9.08
N ARG A 152 10.42 -7.37 7.76
CA ARG A 152 11.70 -7.02 7.12
C ARG A 152 12.11 -5.55 7.32
N ARG A 153 11.21 -4.66 7.75
CA ARG A 153 11.56 -3.25 8.01
C ARG A 153 12.45 -3.06 9.23
N PHE A 154 12.39 -3.94 10.21
CA PHE A 154 13.23 -3.86 11.41
C PHE A 154 14.63 -4.45 11.23
N GLU A 155 14.87 -5.24 10.20
CA GLU A 155 16.13 -5.96 9.98
C GLU A 155 17.26 -5.15 9.35
N ARG A 156 17.03 -3.95 8.84
CA ARG A 156 18.05 -3.17 8.12
C ARG A 156 19.24 -2.68 8.96
N ARG A 157 19.25 -2.89 10.27
CA ARG A 157 20.24 -2.25 11.14
C ARG A 157 21.55 -2.99 11.37
N ARG A 158 21.72 -4.27 10.97
CA ARG A 158 23.00 -4.96 11.15
C ARG A 158 23.30 -5.95 10.02
N ARG A 159 24.16 -5.57 9.13
CA ARG A 159 24.82 -6.45 8.15
C ARG A 159 26.03 -7.12 8.83
N ALA A 160 25.79 -8.10 9.67
CA ALA A 160 26.82 -8.97 10.19
C ALA A 160 26.20 -10.37 10.34
N ASN A 161 27.02 -11.42 10.23
CA ASN A 161 26.61 -12.75 10.60
C ASN A 161 26.02 -12.72 12.01
N THR A 162 24.70 -12.89 12.14
CA THR A 162 24.02 -12.72 13.42
C THR A 162 23.21 -13.96 13.76
N ASN A 163 23.35 -14.37 15.02
CA ASN A 163 22.42 -15.28 15.68
C ASN A 163 21.70 -14.43 16.73
N ARG A 164 20.39 -14.33 16.63
CA ARG A 164 19.60 -13.54 17.58
C ARG A 164 18.31 -14.22 17.96
N LEU A 165 17.83 -13.97 19.16
CA LEU A 165 16.45 -14.21 19.53
C LEU A 165 15.63 -13.01 19.06
N GLU A 166 14.60 -13.26 18.27
CA GLU A 166 13.68 -12.25 17.79
C GLU A 166 12.37 -12.31 18.56
N ILE A 167 11.91 -11.16 19.06
CA ILE A 167 10.57 -10.96 19.59
C ILE A 167 9.94 -9.88 18.73
N ALA A 168 8.88 -10.21 18.02
CA ALA A 168 8.23 -9.29 17.10
C ALA A 168 6.73 -9.62 16.94
N ASN A 169 5.96 -8.69 16.40
CA ASN A 169 4.58 -8.98 16.06
C ASN A 169 4.52 -9.98 14.91
N ALA A 170 3.69 -11.01 15.03
CA ALA A 170 3.41 -11.97 13.97
C ALA A 170 2.31 -11.47 13.01
N GLY A 171 1.47 -10.55 13.46
CA GLY A 171 0.37 -9.95 12.71
C GLY A 171 -0.04 -8.61 13.31
N VAL A 172 -1.27 -8.19 13.07
CA VAL A 172 -1.88 -6.98 13.64
C VAL A 172 -2.80 -7.37 14.79
N TYR A 173 -3.08 -6.41 15.68
CA TYR A 173 -4.12 -6.62 16.69
C TYR A 173 -5.46 -6.87 16.01
N ASN A 174 -6.10 -7.99 16.34
CA ASN A 174 -7.34 -8.42 15.69
C ASN A 174 -8.23 -9.20 16.68
N ARG A 175 -9.51 -9.36 16.32
CA ARG A 175 -10.50 -10.01 17.18
C ARG A 175 -10.30 -11.51 17.39
N VAL A 176 -9.50 -12.18 16.54
CA VAL A 176 -9.28 -13.63 16.58
C VAL A 176 -8.06 -13.99 17.43
N GLU A 177 -7.00 -13.21 17.36
CA GLU A 177 -5.73 -13.51 18.01
C GLU A 177 -5.37 -12.57 19.17
N GLY A 178 -6.05 -11.41 19.28
CA GLY A 178 -5.51 -10.27 20.02
C GLY A 178 -4.26 -9.76 19.31
N LEU A 179 -3.14 -9.60 20.00
CA LEU A 179 -1.85 -9.31 19.42
C LEU A 179 -1.05 -10.62 19.26
N PRO A 180 -0.87 -11.12 18.03
CA PRO A 180 0.00 -12.28 17.83
C PRO A 180 1.47 -11.86 17.94
N VAL A 181 2.21 -12.47 18.85
CA VAL A 181 3.64 -12.23 19.10
C VAL A 181 4.43 -13.46 18.69
N ARG A 182 5.41 -13.27 17.81
CA ARG A 182 6.35 -14.33 17.46
C ARG A 182 7.63 -14.21 18.28
N ILE A 183 8.13 -15.35 18.71
CA ILE A 183 9.35 -15.45 19.51
C ILE A 183 10.16 -16.62 18.96
N GLY A 184 11.43 -16.38 18.63
CA GLY A 184 12.29 -17.48 18.20
C GLY A 184 13.64 -17.07 17.65
N PRO A 185 14.54 -18.03 17.39
CA PRO A 185 15.85 -17.78 16.84
C PRO A 185 15.80 -17.39 15.35
N VAL A 186 16.66 -16.45 14.99
CA VAL A 186 16.95 -16.07 13.59
C VAL A 186 18.45 -16.17 13.37
N LEU A 187 18.82 -16.95 12.39
CA LEU A 187 20.19 -17.10 11.90
C LEU A 187 20.32 -16.34 10.58
N TYR A 188 21.30 -15.47 10.48
CA TYR A 188 21.60 -14.75 9.26
C TYR A 188 23.08 -14.87 8.93
N ARG A 189 23.39 -15.24 7.70
CA ARG A 189 24.75 -15.37 7.16
C ARG A 189 24.85 -14.58 5.86
N ASP A 190 25.66 -13.53 5.88
CA ASP A 190 25.97 -12.74 4.68
C ASP A 190 27.25 -13.32 4.05
N GLN A 191 27.18 -13.59 2.77
CA GLN A 191 28.27 -14.07 1.94
C GLN A 191 28.53 -13.05 0.82
N GLY A 192 29.71 -13.06 0.24
CA GLY A 192 30.05 -12.13 -0.84
C GLY A 192 29.11 -12.19 -2.06
N TRP A 193 28.51 -13.33 -2.31
CA TRP A 193 27.59 -13.60 -3.41
C TRP A 193 26.10 -13.45 -3.06
N GLY A 194 25.74 -13.40 -1.78
CA GLY A 194 24.34 -13.33 -1.32
C GLY A 194 24.20 -13.60 0.17
N HIS A 195 23.03 -14.06 0.61
CA HIS A 195 22.83 -14.41 2.01
C HIS A 195 21.92 -15.61 2.23
N LEU A 196 22.15 -16.28 3.36
CA LEU A 196 21.30 -17.33 3.90
C LEU A 196 20.60 -16.81 5.16
N ARG A 197 19.31 -17.03 5.25
CA ARG A 197 18.53 -16.75 6.45
C ARG A 197 17.71 -17.97 6.86
N PHE A 198 17.72 -18.27 8.14
CA PHE A 198 16.85 -19.27 8.74
C PHE A 198 16.16 -18.66 9.97
N ALA A 199 14.89 -18.97 10.16
CA ALA A 199 14.12 -18.53 11.32
C ALA A 199 13.18 -19.64 11.78
N ALA A 200 13.09 -19.83 13.09
CA ALA A 200 12.12 -20.73 13.71
C ALA A 200 11.44 -19.98 14.86
N ASN A 201 10.16 -19.70 14.71
CA ASN A 201 9.41 -18.89 15.66
C ASN A 201 8.15 -19.61 16.14
N ALA A 202 7.87 -19.54 17.41
CA ALA A 202 6.55 -19.76 17.98
C ALA A 202 5.72 -18.48 17.86
N ILE A 203 4.41 -18.61 17.67
CA ILE A 203 3.46 -17.49 17.62
C ILE A 203 2.54 -17.63 18.83
N VAL A 204 2.65 -16.70 19.77
CA VAL A 204 1.79 -16.61 20.95
C VAL A 204 0.64 -15.65 20.65
N ARG A 205 -0.61 -16.11 20.78
CA ARG A 205 -1.81 -15.31 20.52
C ARG A 205 -2.35 -14.77 21.84
N THR A 206 -2.24 -13.45 22.05
CA THR A 206 -2.58 -12.83 23.35
C THR A 206 -4.07 -12.81 23.67
N GLY A 207 -4.93 -13.00 22.67
CA GLY A 207 -6.38 -13.14 22.83
C GLY A 207 -6.81 -14.52 23.35
N SER A 208 -5.89 -15.51 23.42
CA SER A 208 -6.20 -16.81 23.99
C SER A 208 -6.10 -16.74 25.52
N SER A 209 -7.10 -17.30 26.21
CA SER A 209 -6.90 -17.66 27.62
C SER A 209 -5.82 -18.73 27.68
N PHE A 210 -4.78 -18.53 28.44
CA PHE A 210 -3.76 -19.54 28.74
C PHE A 210 -4.31 -20.68 29.60
N SER A 211 -5.63 -20.89 29.58
CA SER A 211 -6.27 -22.01 30.27
C SER A 211 -5.84 -23.33 29.65
N SER A 212 -5.46 -24.22 30.47
CA SER A 212 -4.61 -25.39 30.38
C SER A 212 -4.92 -26.49 29.37
N SER A 213 -5.99 -26.45 28.60
CA SER A 213 -6.33 -27.59 27.75
C SER A 213 -5.80 -27.55 26.32
N THR A 214 -5.62 -26.37 25.72
CA THR A 214 -4.97 -26.21 24.39
C THR A 214 -4.44 -24.77 24.23
N PRO A 215 -3.18 -24.51 24.54
CA PRO A 215 -2.58 -23.22 24.20
C PRO A 215 -2.63 -23.06 22.69
N ASP A 216 -3.31 -22.01 22.20
CA ASP A 216 -3.36 -21.72 20.78
C ASP A 216 -2.04 -21.05 20.33
N VAL A 217 -1.01 -21.89 20.24
CA VAL A 217 0.32 -21.49 19.79
C VAL A 217 0.48 -21.88 18.33
N GLY A 218 0.76 -20.88 17.48
CA GLY A 218 1.16 -21.12 16.11
C GLY A 218 2.68 -21.20 15.99
N HIS A 219 3.14 -21.42 14.77
CA HIS A 219 4.57 -21.43 14.47
C HIS A 219 4.86 -20.98 13.04
N THR A 220 6.10 -20.52 12.82
CA THR A 220 6.69 -20.37 11.49
C THR A 220 8.14 -20.82 11.53
N VAL A 221 8.50 -21.79 10.68
CA VAL A 221 9.87 -22.25 10.51
C VAL A 221 10.21 -22.15 9.03
N GLY A 222 11.28 -21.45 8.68
CA GLY A 222 11.62 -21.28 7.28
C GLY A 222 13.05 -20.85 7.04
N GLY A 223 13.50 -21.09 5.82
CA GLY A 223 14.79 -20.69 5.32
C GLY A 223 14.70 -20.04 3.96
N GLU A 224 15.61 -19.13 3.69
CA GLU A 224 15.75 -18.49 2.37
C GLU A 224 17.23 -18.36 2.02
N LEU A 225 17.52 -18.64 0.77
CA LEU A 225 18.79 -18.46 0.12
C LEU A 225 18.65 -17.39 -0.94
N ARG A 226 19.39 -16.30 -0.83
CA ARG A 226 19.45 -15.27 -1.85
C ARG A 226 20.81 -15.29 -2.54
N VAL A 227 20.78 -15.37 -3.87
CA VAL A 227 21.94 -15.24 -4.76
C VAL A 227 21.83 -13.92 -5.49
N GLY A 228 22.91 -13.12 -5.45
CA GLY A 228 22.96 -11.77 -5.99
C GLY A 228 22.69 -10.68 -4.96
N ARG A 229 23.42 -9.57 -5.07
CA ARG A 229 23.33 -8.44 -4.11
C ARG A 229 22.27 -7.41 -4.48
N ARG A 230 22.30 -6.92 -5.70
CA ARG A 230 21.39 -5.87 -6.19
C ARG A 230 20.22 -6.48 -6.95
N TYR A 231 20.54 -7.34 -7.89
CA TYR A 231 19.60 -8.18 -8.63
C TYR A 231 19.86 -9.63 -8.23
N GLY A 232 18.93 -10.52 -8.44
CA GLY A 232 19.17 -11.91 -8.12
C GLY A 232 17.92 -12.71 -7.81
N VAL A 233 18.16 -13.94 -7.42
CA VAL A 233 17.11 -14.91 -7.12
C VAL A 233 17.12 -15.21 -5.62
N THR A 234 15.95 -15.27 -5.02
CA THR A 234 15.73 -15.77 -3.67
C THR A 234 14.93 -17.05 -3.77
N LEU A 235 15.47 -18.14 -3.26
CA LEU A 235 14.76 -19.42 -3.10
C LEU A 235 14.47 -19.62 -1.61
N GLY A 236 13.28 -20.08 -1.28
CA GLY A 236 12.94 -20.28 0.12
C GLY A 236 11.79 -21.26 0.32
N GLY A 237 11.67 -21.68 1.58
CA GLY A 237 10.57 -22.52 2.03
C GLY A 237 10.22 -22.22 3.47
N ARG A 238 8.97 -22.45 3.82
CA ARG A 238 8.46 -22.26 5.19
C ARG A 238 7.38 -23.27 5.54
N LEU A 239 7.37 -23.67 6.79
CA LEU A 239 6.30 -24.41 7.45
C LEU A 239 5.61 -23.45 8.42
N TYR A 240 4.30 -23.53 8.54
CA TYR A 240 3.57 -22.59 9.37
C TYR A 240 2.25 -23.14 9.92
N ASP A 241 1.87 -22.64 11.09
CA ASP A 241 0.50 -22.59 11.62
C ASP A 241 0.23 -21.14 12.02
N GLN A 242 -0.54 -20.44 11.21
CA GLN A 242 -0.80 -19.01 11.36
C GLN A 242 -2.23 -18.65 11.03
N VAL A 243 -2.66 -17.49 11.51
CA VAL A 243 -3.95 -16.89 11.12
C VAL A 243 -3.68 -15.81 10.08
N GLU A 244 -4.50 -15.80 9.04
CA GLU A 244 -4.39 -14.85 7.93
C GLU A 244 -5.70 -14.10 7.73
N GLY A 245 -5.60 -12.82 7.38
CA GLY A 245 -6.74 -11.98 7.05
C GLY A 245 -7.17 -12.16 5.60
N VAL A 246 -8.46 -12.25 5.38
CA VAL A 246 -9.08 -12.15 4.05
C VAL A 246 -9.09 -10.68 3.62
N GLU A 247 -8.89 -10.40 2.33
CA GLU A 247 -8.96 -9.05 1.76
C GLU A 247 -7.99 -8.02 2.38
N THR A 248 -6.72 -8.39 2.50
CA THR A 248 -5.68 -7.50 3.07
C THR A 248 -5.35 -6.28 2.20
N TRP A 249 -5.88 -6.20 0.98
CA TRP A 249 -5.63 -5.16 -0.01
C TRP A 249 -6.39 -3.83 0.23
N GLN A 250 -7.49 -3.86 1.01
CA GLN A 250 -8.37 -2.70 1.22
C GLN A 250 -7.79 -1.67 2.18
N LEU A 251 -7.33 -2.12 3.34
CA LEU A 251 -6.79 -1.29 4.41
C LEU A 251 -5.40 -1.78 4.82
N SER A 252 -4.54 -0.86 5.22
CA SER A 252 -3.22 -1.20 5.73
C SER A 252 -3.31 -1.97 7.06
N ASN A 253 -2.29 -2.76 7.35
CA ASN A 253 -2.18 -3.47 8.63
C ASN A 253 -2.21 -2.50 9.83
N ALA A 254 -1.61 -1.31 9.69
CA ALA A 254 -1.63 -0.31 10.75
C ALA A 254 -3.05 0.20 11.03
N GLU A 255 -3.83 0.50 9.98
CA GLU A 255 -5.21 0.97 10.12
C GLU A 255 -6.11 -0.07 10.80
N VAL A 256 -6.05 -1.32 10.31
CA VAL A 256 -6.86 -2.41 10.89
C VAL A 256 -6.47 -2.67 12.34
N GLY A 257 -5.16 -2.73 12.64
CA GLY A 257 -4.68 -2.96 14.01
C GLY A 257 -5.05 -1.84 14.98
N LEU A 258 -4.93 -0.57 14.56
CA LEU A 258 -5.31 0.57 15.40
C LEU A 258 -6.84 0.65 15.58
N ALA A 259 -7.62 0.46 14.50
CA ALA A 259 -9.07 0.44 14.59
C ALA A 259 -9.59 -0.68 15.52
N SER A 260 -8.97 -1.86 15.45
CA SER A 260 -9.28 -2.98 16.33
C SER A 260 -8.88 -2.69 17.78
N PHE A 261 -7.65 -2.24 18.01
CA PHE A 261 -7.13 -2.01 19.36
C PHE A 261 -7.85 -0.87 20.10
N PHE A 262 -8.12 0.25 19.42
CA PHE A 262 -8.74 1.40 20.05
C PHE A 262 -10.27 1.31 20.12
N PHE A 263 -10.94 0.74 19.11
CA PHE A 263 -12.38 0.94 18.92
C PHE A 263 -13.18 -0.34 18.70
N SER A 264 -12.61 -1.54 18.86
CA SER A 264 -13.23 -2.84 18.52
C SER A 264 -13.74 -2.90 17.06
N ARG A 265 -13.12 -2.13 16.15
CA ARG A 265 -13.49 -2.08 14.73
C ARG A 265 -12.48 -2.86 13.91
N ASP A 266 -12.81 -4.11 13.60
CA ASP A 266 -11.98 -4.98 12.77
C ASP A 266 -12.64 -5.17 11.39
N TYR A 267 -11.95 -4.70 10.36
CA TYR A 267 -12.42 -4.67 8.97
C TYR A 267 -12.00 -5.91 8.16
N ARG A 268 -11.47 -6.95 8.78
CA ARG A 268 -11.06 -8.18 8.12
C ARG A 268 -11.77 -9.39 8.67
N ASP A 269 -11.85 -10.45 7.88
CA ASP A 269 -12.14 -11.79 8.34
C ASP A 269 -10.86 -12.59 8.40
N TYR A 270 -10.85 -13.66 9.20
CA TYR A 270 -9.64 -14.42 9.48
C TYR A 270 -9.89 -15.90 9.36
N PHE A 271 -8.87 -16.62 8.87
CA PHE A 271 -8.85 -18.08 8.83
C PHE A 271 -7.48 -18.61 9.24
N GLY A 272 -7.46 -19.87 9.69
CA GLY A 272 -6.22 -20.55 10.03
C GLY A 272 -5.61 -21.22 8.82
N ARG A 273 -4.31 -21.07 8.63
CA ARG A 273 -3.51 -21.78 7.62
C ARG A 273 -2.45 -22.63 8.32
N HIS A 274 -2.42 -23.91 7.99
CA HIS A 274 -1.42 -24.83 8.48
C HIS A 274 -0.84 -25.63 7.32
N GLY A 275 0.46 -25.62 7.14
CA GLY A 275 1.10 -26.33 6.03
C GLY A 275 2.48 -25.82 5.69
N GLY A 276 2.85 -25.97 4.43
CA GLY A 276 4.15 -25.57 3.91
C GLY A 276 4.05 -24.84 2.58
N GLN A 277 5.04 -23.99 2.34
CA GLN A 277 5.17 -23.25 1.10
C GLN A 277 6.62 -23.24 0.64
N LEU A 278 6.81 -23.40 -0.67
CA LEU A 278 8.06 -23.13 -1.37
C LEU A 278 7.88 -21.89 -2.24
N PHE A 279 8.92 -21.10 -2.42
CA PHE A 279 8.88 -19.94 -3.30
C PHE A 279 10.21 -19.66 -3.97
N ALA A 280 10.13 -19.03 -5.14
CA ALA A 280 11.24 -18.44 -5.87
C ALA A 280 10.87 -16.99 -6.20
N ALA A 281 11.74 -16.05 -5.85
CA ALA A 281 11.56 -14.65 -6.16
C ALA A 281 12.73 -14.12 -6.98
N LEU A 282 12.44 -13.55 -8.14
CA LEU A 282 13.40 -12.90 -9.02
C LEU A 282 13.27 -11.39 -8.88
N ARG A 283 14.35 -10.74 -8.47
CA ARG A 283 14.50 -9.30 -8.61
C ARG A 283 15.16 -8.98 -9.93
N ALA A 284 14.34 -8.71 -10.95
CA ALA A 284 14.84 -8.45 -12.31
C ALA A 284 15.42 -7.04 -12.44
N THR A 285 14.82 -6.05 -11.79
CA THR A 285 15.26 -4.65 -11.78
C THR A 285 15.09 -4.04 -10.38
N GLU A 286 15.48 -2.80 -10.19
CA GLU A 286 15.26 -2.09 -8.91
C GLU A 286 13.77 -1.91 -8.59
N ASN A 287 12.96 -1.90 -9.63
CA ASN A 287 11.55 -1.54 -9.58
C ASN A 287 10.62 -2.72 -9.84
N ALA A 288 11.14 -3.91 -10.22
CA ALA A 288 10.33 -5.04 -10.62
C ALA A 288 10.77 -6.33 -9.94
N ASP A 289 9.80 -7.00 -9.33
CA ASP A 289 9.95 -8.29 -8.69
C ASP A 289 8.93 -9.27 -9.28
N LEU A 290 9.35 -10.50 -9.48
CA LEU A 290 8.52 -11.64 -9.87
C LEU A 290 8.66 -12.71 -8.78
N THR A 291 7.53 -13.20 -8.26
CA THR A 291 7.52 -14.28 -7.27
C THR A 291 6.61 -15.40 -7.73
N VAL A 292 7.12 -16.62 -7.71
CA VAL A 292 6.35 -17.84 -7.90
C VAL A 292 6.36 -18.61 -6.59
N SER A 293 5.21 -19.12 -6.18
CA SER A 293 5.12 -19.94 -4.98
C SER A 293 4.15 -21.11 -5.15
N TYR A 294 4.38 -22.15 -4.36
CA TYR A 294 3.51 -23.30 -4.26
C TYR A 294 3.35 -23.66 -2.78
N ALA A 295 2.10 -23.79 -2.34
CA ALA A 295 1.75 -24.16 -0.97
C ALA A 295 0.89 -25.42 -0.95
N ASP A 296 1.16 -26.32 0.01
CA ASP A 296 0.29 -27.41 0.44
C ASP A 296 -0.15 -27.10 1.85
N GLU A 297 -1.43 -26.81 2.03
CA GLU A 297 -1.92 -26.26 3.28
C GLU A 297 -3.35 -26.68 3.60
N ARG A 298 -3.67 -26.70 4.88
CA ARG A 298 -5.02 -26.88 5.40
C ARG A 298 -5.59 -25.55 5.88
N TRP A 299 -6.77 -25.21 5.40
CA TRP A 299 -7.53 -24.03 5.85
C TRP A 299 -8.57 -24.44 6.89
N ARG A 300 -8.80 -23.55 7.85
CA ARG A 300 -9.74 -23.77 8.96
C ARG A 300 -10.39 -22.44 9.34
N SER A 301 -11.68 -22.48 9.63
CA SER A 301 -12.35 -21.35 10.27
C SER A 301 -11.74 -21.03 11.63
N ARG A 302 -11.84 -19.79 12.04
CA ARG A 302 -11.41 -19.30 13.36
C ARG A 302 -12.53 -18.49 14.00
N GLU A 303 -12.73 -18.65 15.29
CA GLU A 303 -13.70 -17.87 16.04
C GLU A 303 -13.08 -16.59 16.60
N ALA A 304 -13.91 -15.54 16.78
CA ALA A 304 -13.51 -14.35 17.49
C ALA A 304 -13.36 -14.66 18.99
N ARG A 305 -12.39 -14.03 19.66
CA ARG A 305 -12.06 -14.22 21.08
C ARG A 305 -12.30 -12.99 21.92
N ASP A 306 -12.86 -11.96 21.30
CA ASP A 306 -13.24 -10.70 21.94
C ASP A 306 -12.14 -10.09 22.84
N PRO A 307 -10.92 -9.89 22.32
CA PRO A 307 -9.86 -9.29 23.11
C PRO A 307 -10.20 -7.87 23.53
N PRO A 308 -9.62 -7.32 24.64
CA PRO A 308 -9.99 -5.99 25.13
C PRO A 308 -9.64 -4.88 24.13
N ALA A 309 -10.51 -3.89 23.97
CA ALA A 309 -10.22 -2.67 23.23
C ALA A 309 -10.13 -1.47 24.18
N LEU A 310 -9.27 -0.50 23.85
CA LEU A 310 -8.91 0.56 24.78
C LEU A 310 -10.10 1.50 25.11
N PHE A 311 -10.89 1.90 24.10
CA PHE A 311 -11.95 2.91 24.28
C PHE A 311 -13.37 2.40 24.06
N ASN A 312 -13.55 1.14 23.72
CA ASN A 312 -14.88 0.64 23.36
C ASN A 312 -15.14 -0.80 23.84
N ASN A 313 -14.78 -1.06 25.08
CA ASN A 313 -14.89 -2.41 25.67
C ASN A 313 -16.33 -2.90 25.89
N GLY A 314 -17.32 -1.99 25.84
CA GLY A 314 -18.74 -2.34 25.95
C GLY A 314 -19.40 -2.74 24.64
N ARG A 315 -18.71 -2.64 23.51
CA ARG A 315 -19.24 -3.01 22.19
C ARG A 315 -18.80 -4.43 21.83
N ALA A 316 -19.77 -5.26 21.48
CA ALA A 316 -19.47 -6.61 20.97
C ALA A 316 -18.63 -6.53 19.68
N TRP A 317 -17.65 -7.39 19.56
CA TRP A 317 -16.90 -7.57 18.34
C TRP A 317 -17.79 -8.15 17.23
N ARG A 318 -17.47 -7.82 16.00
CA ARG A 318 -18.08 -8.47 14.84
C ARG A 318 -17.70 -9.95 14.84
N VAL A 319 -18.68 -10.83 14.67
CA VAL A 319 -18.43 -12.28 14.56
C VAL A 319 -17.45 -12.54 13.41
N ASN A 320 -16.48 -13.40 13.63
CA ASN A 320 -15.65 -13.91 12.54
C ASN A 320 -16.45 -14.98 11.80
N PRO A 321 -16.74 -14.82 10.47
CA PRO A 321 -17.58 -15.76 9.77
C PRO A 321 -16.94 -17.14 9.66
N GLU A 322 -17.77 -18.18 9.58
CA GLU A 322 -17.30 -19.47 9.11
C GLU A 322 -16.88 -19.36 7.65
N LEU A 323 -15.70 -19.89 7.36
CA LEU A 323 -15.09 -19.95 6.05
C LEU A 323 -14.95 -21.42 5.60
N ASP A 324 -14.48 -21.64 4.39
CA ASP A 324 -14.32 -22.99 3.87
C ASP A 324 -13.16 -23.71 4.55
N ALA A 325 -13.39 -24.93 5.01
CA ALA A 325 -12.34 -25.75 5.63
C ALA A 325 -11.98 -26.91 4.69
N GLY A 326 -10.67 -27.17 4.57
CA GLY A 326 -10.20 -28.23 3.68
C GLY A 326 -8.70 -28.21 3.47
N ARG A 327 -8.23 -29.07 2.58
CA ARG A 327 -6.83 -29.10 2.14
C ARG A 327 -6.69 -28.53 0.76
N PHE A 328 -5.73 -27.64 0.57
CA PHE A 328 -5.51 -26.91 -0.67
C PHE A 328 -4.06 -26.97 -1.11
N HIS A 329 -3.89 -27.09 -2.43
CA HIS A 329 -2.64 -26.88 -3.14
C HIS A 329 -2.78 -25.58 -3.93
N VAL A 330 -1.99 -24.59 -3.59
CA VAL A 330 -2.10 -23.25 -4.15
C VAL A 330 -0.81 -22.87 -4.87
N ALA A 331 -0.89 -22.70 -6.18
CA ALA A 331 0.17 -22.13 -6.99
C ALA A 331 -0.13 -20.64 -7.24
N ASN A 332 0.84 -19.79 -6.98
CA ASN A 332 0.70 -18.34 -7.10
C ASN A 332 1.85 -17.74 -7.92
N LEU A 333 1.52 -16.76 -8.76
CA LEU A 333 2.45 -15.93 -9.52
C LEU A 333 2.14 -14.47 -9.21
N THR A 334 3.10 -13.77 -8.62
CA THR A 334 2.98 -12.34 -8.29
C THR A 334 4.02 -11.53 -9.04
N VAL A 335 3.57 -10.51 -9.75
CA VAL A 335 4.40 -9.47 -10.38
C VAL A 335 4.17 -8.16 -9.64
N ARG A 336 5.25 -7.53 -9.23
CA ARG A 336 5.19 -6.19 -8.63
C ARG A 336 6.14 -5.26 -9.37
N VAL A 337 5.59 -4.11 -9.79
CA VAL A 337 6.38 -3.00 -10.34
C VAL A 337 6.11 -1.76 -9.50
N ASP A 338 7.17 -1.13 -9.00
CA ASP A 338 7.06 0.03 -8.13
C ASP A 338 8.10 1.08 -8.51
N THR A 339 7.65 2.08 -9.27
CA THR A 339 8.47 3.21 -9.71
C THR A 339 8.16 4.51 -8.94
N ARG A 340 7.39 4.41 -7.84
CA ARG A 340 7.08 5.57 -7.02
C ARG A 340 8.35 6.23 -6.48
N ASN A 341 8.35 7.54 -6.46
CA ASN A 341 9.46 8.32 -5.91
C ASN A 341 9.67 8.09 -4.41
N ASP A 342 8.58 7.99 -3.66
CA ASP A 342 8.55 7.66 -2.23
C ASP A 342 7.49 6.60 -1.97
N THR A 343 7.79 5.61 -1.14
CA THR A 343 6.83 4.55 -0.78
C THR A 343 5.85 4.98 0.31
N PHE A 344 6.19 6.03 1.08
CA PHE A 344 5.37 6.51 2.19
C PHE A 344 4.50 7.70 1.80
N ASN A 345 5.04 8.63 1.00
CA ASN A 345 4.35 9.81 0.51
C ASN A 345 4.59 9.97 -0.98
N PRO A 346 4.00 9.10 -1.81
CA PRO A 346 4.22 9.13 -3.24
C PRO A 346 3.49 10.32 -3.88
N TRP A 347 4.19 11.06 -4.74
CA TRP A 347 3.61 12.12 -5.54
C TRP A 347 3.96 11.98 -7.04
N ALA A 348 4.77 10.97 -7.40
CA ALA A 348 5.07 10.63 -8.78
C ALA A 348 5.39 9.14 -8.92
N GLY A 349 5.05 8.56 -10.07
CA GLY A 349 5.40 7.18 -10.43
C GLY A 349 4.21 6.24 -10.52
N TRP A 350 4.53 4.96 -10.71
CA TRP A 350 3.57 3.88 -10.85
C TRP A 350 3.78 2.81 -9.77
N TYR A 351 2.68 2.21 -9.37
CA TYR A 351 2.68 0.95 -8.63
C TYR A 351 1.75 -0.03 -9.32
N LEU A 352 2.22 -1.23 -9.60
CA LEU A 352 1.45 -2.34 -10.12
C LEU A 352 1.70 -3.56 -9.23
N LEU A 353 0.62 -4.18 -8.78
CA LEU A 353 0.61 -5.54 -8.24
C LEU A 353 -0.32 -6.37 -9.13
N ALA A 354 0.22 -7.42 -9.73
CA ALA A 354 -0.54 -8.41 -10.47
C ALA A 354 -0.31 -9.77 -9.83
N ASP A 355 -1.40 -10.43 -9.44
CA ASP A 355 -1.40 -11.71 -8.75
C ASP A 355 -2.29 -12.70 -9.50
N TYR A 356 -1.75 -13.86 -9.85
CA TYR A 356 -2.48 -14.97 -10.41
C TYR A 356 -2.37 -16.17 -9.48
N GLU A 357 -3.50 -16.72 -9.09
CA GLU A 357 -3.58 -17.88 -8.22
C GLU A 357 -4.37 -19.01 -8.88
N ARG A 358 -3.82 -20.21 -8.81
CA ARG A 358 -4.50 -21.46 -9.14
C ARG A 358 -4.56 -22.33 -7.89
N GLY A 359 -5.76 -22.58 -7.41
CA GLY A 359 -6.02 -23.48 -6.29
C GLY A 359 -6.65 -24.79 -6.74
N THR A 360 -6.22 -25.87 -6.14
CA THR A 360 -6.90 -27.18 -6.20
C THR A 360 -7.00 -27.71 -4.78
N GLY A 361 -8.07 -28.39 -4.45
CA GLY A 361 -8.21 -28.87 -3.07
C GLY A 361 -9.37 -29.80 -2.87
N VAL A 362 -9.55 -30.18 -1.61
CA VAL A 362 -10.70 -30.92 -1.12
C VAL A 362 -11.33 -30.12 0.00
N ILE A 363 -12.59 -29.77 -0.18
CA ILE A 363 -13.40 -29.09 0.83
C ILE A 363 -13.99 -30.15 1.78
N ASP A 364 -13.56 -30.10 3.02
CA ASP A 364 -14.11 -30.94 4.11
C ASP A 364 -15.44 -30.34 4.60
N ARG A 365 -15.51 -29.01 4.71
CA ARG A 365 -16.70 -28.27 5.16
C ARG A 365 -16.77 -26.92 4.45
N ALA A 366 -17.84 -26.68 3.72
CA ALA A 366 -18.12 -25.40 3.09
C ALA A 366 -18.72 -24.41 4.11
N GLY A 367 -18.26 -23.18 4.07
CA GLY A 367 -18.83 -22.08 4.84
C GLY A 367 -20.20 -21.65 4.31
N PRO A 368 -21.02 -20.98 5.12
CA PRO A 368 -22.35 -20.55 4.73
C PRO A 368 -22.28 -19.37 3.75
N VAL A 369 -23.08 -19.44 2.69
CA VAL A 369 -23.26 -18.37 1.72
C VAL A 369 -24.68 -17.81 1.76
N SER A 370 -24.88 -16.61 1.22
CA SER A 370 -26.21 -16.01 1.09
C SER A 370 -27.08 -16.76 0.07
N PRO A 371 -28.41 -16.68 0.17
CA PRO A 371 -29.31 -17.24 -0.84
C PRO A 371 -28.95 -16.76 -2.25
N GLY A 372 -28.91 -17.68 -3.20
CA GLY A 372 -28.56 -17.38 -4.60
C GLY A 372 -27.08 -17.17 -4.87
N VAL A 373 -26.22 -17.26 -3.87
CA VAL A 373 -24.76 -17.29 -4.04
C VAL A 373 -24.30 -18.75 -4.12
N ARG A 374 -23.45 -19.07 -5.07
CA ARG A 374 -22.93 -20.44 -5.20
C ARG A 374 -21.87 -20.71 -4.12
N ALA A 375 -22.12 -21.71 -3.29
CA ALA A 375 -21.10 -22.29 -2.43
C ALA A 375 -20.06 -23.06 -3.24
N VAL A 376 -18.87 -23.24 -2.68
CA VAL A 376 -17.93 -24.22 -3.20
C VAL A 376 -18.50 -25.62 -2.98
N PRO A 377 -18.45 -26.51 -3.99
CA PRO A 377 -18.95 -27.87 -3.81
C PRO A 377 -18.11 -28.61 -2.76
N SER A 378 -18.75 -29.40 -1.91
CA SER A 378 -18.04 -30.35 -1.04
C SER A 378 -17.28 -31.37 -1.89
N GLY A 379 -16.09 -31.76 -1.44
CA GLY A 379 -15.19 -32.63 -2.19
C GLY A 379 -14.17 -31.86 -3.02
N SER A 380 -13.82 -32.40 -4.19
CA SER A 380 -12.75 -31.79 -5.03
C SER A 380 -13.17 -30.46 -5.60
N THR A 381 -12.29 -29.48 -5.50
CA THR A 381 -12.47 -28.15 -6.08
C THR A 381 -11.24 -27.71 -6.85
N ARG A 382 -11.45 -26.88 -7.87
CA ARG A 382 -10.39 -26.26 -8.67
C ARG A 382 -10.83 -24.89 -9.14
N TYR A 383 -10.07 -23.87 -8.81
CA TYR A 383 -10.34 -22.50 -9.21
C TYR A 383 -9.10 -21.79 -9.74
N GLN A 384 -9.34 -20.72 -10.46
CA GLN A 384 -8.32 -19.76 -10.88
C GLN A 384 -8.84 -18.35 -10.62
N ARG A 385 -7.97 -17.48 -10.11
CA ARG A 385 -8.28 -16.06 -9.90
C ARG A 385 -7.13 -15.16 -10.29
N VAL A 386 -7.46 -13.92 -10.56
CA VAL A 386 -6.51 -12.82 -10.82
C VAL A 386 -6.83 -11.68 -9.87
N PHE A 387 -5.80 -10.93 -9.47
CA PHE A 387 -5.95 -9.68 -8.76
C PHE A 387 -4.95 -8.65 -9.29
N LEU A 388 -5.44 -7.47 -9.66
CA LEU A 388 -4.66 -6.36 -10.19
C LEU A 388 -4.91 -5.12 -9.34
N ASP A 389 -3.86 -4.46 -8.86
CA ASP A 389 -3.90 -3.15 -8.21
C ASP A 389 -2.91 -2.24 -8.93
N LEU A 390 -3.43 -1.31 -9.71
CA LEU A 390 -2.67 -0.35 -10.49
C LEU A 390 -2.87 1.04 -9.89
N ARG A 391 -1.75 1.73 -9.59
CA ARG A 391 -1.79 3.09 -9.05
C ARG A 391 -0.88 4.00 -9.86
N ARG A 392 -1.36 5.19 -10.13
CA ARG A 392 -0.59 6.26 -10.75
C ARG A 392 -0.62 7.50 -9.87
N TYR A 393 0.55 8.03 -9.61
CA TYR A 393 0.75 9.27 -8.87
C TYR A 393 1.25 10.32 -9.85
N ASN A 394 0.49 11.42 -9.99
CA ASN A 394 0.81 12.48 -10.93
C ASN A 394 0.91 13.80 -10.18
N ARG A 395 2.08 14.37 -10.18
CA ARG A 395 2.26 15.75 -9.76
C ARG A 395 1.70 16.68 -10.82
N ILE A 396 0.78 17.56 -10.45
CA ILE A 396 0.20 18.56 -11.35
C ILE A 396 0.93 19.89 -11.18
N SER A 397 1.27 20.23 -9.93
CA SER A 397 2.00 21.45 -9.59
C SER A 397 2.91 21.20 -8.38
N PRO A 398 3.78 22.15 -8.02
CA PRO A 398 4.61 22.04 -6.82
C PRO A 398 3.82 21.79 -5.52
N SER A 399 2.55 22.14 -5.49
CA SER A 399 1.69 22.02 -4.31
C SER A 399 0.48 21.10 -4.52
N SER A 400 0.35 20.43 -5.67
CA SER A 400 -0.80 19.57 -5.92
C SER A 400 -0.46 18.32 -6.72
N ALA A 401 -1.21 17.25 -6.46
CA ALA A 401 -1.10 15.99 -7.15
C ALA A 401 -2.48 15.40 -7.45
N LEU A 402 -2.57 14.64 -8.53
CA LEU A 402 -3.72 13.83 -8.89
C LEU A 402 -3.31 12.37 -8.91
N ASN A 403 -3.89 11.59 -8.03
CA ASN A 403 -3.60 10.18 -7.88
C ASN A 403 -4.78 9.36 -8.38
N VAL A 404 -4.48 8.25 -9.05
CA VAL A 404 -5.48 7.34 -9.61
C VAL A 404 -5.14 5.92 -9.18
N ARG A 405 -6.14 5.16 -8.74
CA ARG A 405 -6.04 3.73 -8.47
C ARG A 405 -7.13 2.97 -9.20
N GLY A 406 -6.75 1.88 -9.85
CA GLY A 406 -7.67 0.90 -10.42
C GLY A 406 -7.42 -0.47 -9.80
N VAL A 407 -8.47 -1.15 -9.36
CA VAL A 407 -8.40 -2.53 -8.88
C VAL A 407 -9.38 -3.39 -9.67
N LEU A 408 -8.88 -4.51 -10.17
CA LEU A 408 -9.69 -5.56 -10.79
C LEU A 408 -9.29 -6.89 -10.15
N GLY A 409 -10.27 -7.69 -9.77
CA GLY A 409 -9.92 -8.97 -9.16
C GLY A 409 -11.05 -9.97 -9.14
N GLY A 410 -10.66 -11.23 -8.94
CA GLY A 410 -11.57 -12.33 -8.68
C GLY A 410 -11.45 -13.52 -9.62
N TRP A 411 -12.51 -14.27 -9.71
CA TRP A 411 -12.64 -15.53 -10.43
C TRP A 411 -12.37 -15.39 -11.94
N VAL A 412 -11.60 -16.31 -12.48
CA VAL A 412 -11.31 -16.42 -13.91
C VAL A 412 -11.94 -17.69 -14.49
N SER A 413 -11.75 -18.82 -13.83
CA SER A 413 -12.27 -20.10 -14.32
C SER A 413 -12.28 -21.17 -13.21
N GLY A 414 -13.00 -22.26 -13.47
CA GLY A 414 -13.13 -23.39 -12.57
C GLY A 414 -14.40 -23.32 -11.70
N ASP A 415 -14.31 -23.91 -10.52
CA ASP A 415 -15.37 -23.88 -9.51
C ASP A 415 -15.50 -22.50 -8.89
N PRO A 416 -16.59 -22.20 -8.15
CA PRO A 416 -16.70 -20.96 -7.37
C PRO A 416 -15.51 -20.77 -6.45
N LEU A 417 -15.11 -19.52 -6.22
CA LEU A 417 -14.02 -19.23 -5.29
C LEU A 417 -14.37 -19.67 -3.87
N PRO A 418 -13.42 -20.27 -3.14
CA PRO A 418 -13.52 -20.41 -1.69
C PRO A 418 -13.75 -19.06 -1.02
N LEU A 419 -14.45 -19.03 0.11
CA LEU A 419 -14.79 -17.80 0.83
C LEU A 419 -13.54 -16.99 1.24
N GLU A 420 -12.42 -17.63 1.47
CA GLU A 420 -11.11 -17.01 1.75
C GLU A 420 -10.55 -16.22 0.55
N ARG A 421 -11.10 -16.43 -0.62
CA ARG A 421 -10.63 -15.81 -1.88
C ARG A 421 -11.67 -14.91 -2.52
N ARG A 422 -12.87 -14.83 -1.97
CA ARG A 422 -13.90 -13.90 -2.40
C ARG A 422 -13.59 -12.49 -1.94
N LEU A 423 -14.24 -11.53 -2.57
CA LEU A 423 -13.94 -10.11 -2.46
C LEU A 423 -15.18 -9.31 -2.05
N SER A 424 -14.98 -8.07 -1.61
CA SER A 424 -16.04 -7.11 -1.30
C SER A 424 -15.68 -5.69 -1.75
N ILE A 425 -16.70 -4.86 -1.93
CA ILE A 425 -16.57 -3.43 -2.27
C ILE A 425 -17.46 -2.65 -1.33
N ASP A 426 -16.92 -2.09 -0.28
CA ASP A 426 -17.53 -1.09 0.61
C ASP A 426 -16.59 -0.71 1.72
N GLY A 427 -16.91 0.41 2.38
CA GLY A 427 -16.18 0.88 3.54
C GLY A 427 -14.91 1.64 3.22
N PRO A 428 -14.16 1.99 4.26
CA PRO A 428 -13.11 3.02 4.19
C PRO A 428 -11.95 2.70 3.26
N GLY A 429 -11.78 1.44 2.88
CA GLY A 429 -10.70 1.01 1.98
C GLY A 429 -11.04 1.01 0.50
N THR A 430 -12.32 1.15 0.15
CA THR A 430 -12.83 1.04 -1.22
C THR A 430 -13.73 2.21 -1.58
N VAL A 431 -15.02 2.18 -1.20
CA VAL A 431 -16.02 3.22 -1.46
C VAL A 431 -16.52 3.73 -0.10
N PRO A 432 -15.82 4.68 0.53
CA PRO A 432 -16.05 5.08 1.93
C PRO A 432 -17.36 5.81 2.18
N GLY A 433 -18.09 6.24 1.17
CA GLY A 433 -19.45 6.75 1.30
C GLY A 433 -20.47 5.71 1.75
N PHE A 434 -20.06 4.43 1.78
CA PHE A 434 -20.86 3.30 2.25
C PHE A 434 -20.22 2.68 3.49
N ASP A 435 -21.05 2.17 4.39
CA ASP A 435 -20.57 1.44 5.55
C ASP A 435 -19.89 0.13 5.13
N PHE A 436 -18.94 -0.32 5.95
CA PHE A 436 -18.23 -1.57 5.70
C PHE A 436 -19.20 -2.76 5.64
N ARG A 437 -19.26 -3.41 4.47
CA ARG A 437 -20.17 -4.51 4.16
C ARG A 437 -21.63 -4.18 4.47
N SER A 438 -22.01 -2.92 4.30
CA SER A 438 -23.40 -2.53 4.37
C SER A 438 -24.14 -3.10 3.17
N ALA A 439 -25.18 -3.83 3.43
CA ALA A 439 -26.13 -4.25 2.41
C ALA A 439 -27.44 -3.57 2.72
N GLY A 440 -27.79 -2.53 1.99
CA GLY A 440 -29.15 -2.02 1.96
C GLY A 440 -30.09 -3.05 1.31
N ASP A 441 -31.36 -3.07 1.67
CA ASP A 441 -32.34 -4.09 1.27
C ASP A 441 -32.51 -4.26 -0.25
N ASN A 442 -32.02 -3.34 -1.07
CA ASN A 442 -32.06 -3.41 -2.52
C ASN A 442 -30.71 -3.09 -3.16
N ASP A 443 -29.62 -3.15 -2.40
CA ASP A 443 -28.35 -2.68 -2.89
C ASP A 443 -27.59 -3.79 -3.61
N VAL A 444 -27.62 -3.64 -4.91
CA VAL A 444 -26.95 -4.49 -5.87
C VAL A 444 -25.48 -4.06 -5.89
N GLY A 445 -24.53 -4.87 -5.44
CA GLY A 445 -23.11 -4.57 -5.68
C GLY A 445 -22.13 -4.85 -4.56
N THR A 446 -22.60 -5.18 -3.36
CA THR A 446 -21.70 -5.60 -2.27
C THR A 446 -21.42 -7.09 -2.25
N CYS A 447 -22.28 -7.90 -2.87
CA CYS A 447 -22.30 -9.36 -2.71
C CYS A 447 -22.33 -9.78 -1.23
N ALA A 448 -22.75 -8.88 -0.36
CA ALA A 448 -23.14 -9.16 1.00
C ALA A 448 -24.67 -9.12 1.06
N SER A 449 -25.29 -9.93 1.88
CA SER A 449 -26.73 -9.93 2.04
C SER A 449 -27.13 -9.05 3.22
N SER A 450 -28.10 -8.14 3.02
CA SER A 450 -28.69 -7.31 4.09
C SER A 450 -29.35 -8.15 5.18
N SER A 451 -29.93 -9.27 4.80
CA SER A 451 -30.54 -10.24 5.73
C SER A 451 -29.53 -11.10 6.47
N ALA A 452 -28.24 -10.92 6.19
CA ALA A 452 -27.21 -11.68 6.84
C ALA A 452 -26.96 -11.16 8.25
N PRO A 453 -26.94 -12.01 9.29
CA PRO A 453 -26.43 -11.64 10.58
C PRO A 453 -25.04 -11.03 10.44
N ALA A 454 -24.72 -10.03 11.27
CA ALA A 454 -23.39 -9.47 11.36
C ALA A 454 -22.37 -10.62 11.44
N GLY A 455 -21.42 -10.68 10.52
CA GLY A 455 -20.43 -11.76 10.49
C GLY A 455 -20.36 -12.59 9.22
N ARG A 456 -21.16 -12.31 8.18
CA ARG A 456 -20.98 -13.01 6.91
C ARG A 456 -19.73 -12.56 6.17
N PRO A 457 -19.04 -13.51 5.48
CA PRO A 457 -17.84 -13.18 4.71
C PRO A 457 -18.16 -12.36 3.46
N ALA A 458 -17.13 -11.82 2.82
CA ALA A 458 -17.20 -11.33 1.46
C ALA A 458 -17.65 -12.44 0.50
N GLN A 459 -18.50 -12.13 -0.48
CA GLN A 459 -19.08 -13.14 -1.36
C GLN A 459 -18.97 -12.81 -2.85
N CYS A 460 -18.45 -11.64 -3.25
CA CYS A 460 -18.22 -11.33 -4.65
C CYS A 460 -17.18 -12.28 -5.26
N GLU A 461 -17.50 -12.81 -6.42
CA GLU A 461 -16.55 -13.57 -7.21
C GLU A 461 -15.64 -12.65 -8.02
N ARG A 462 -16.10 -11.46 -8.38
CA ARG A 462 -15.31 -10.43 -9.08
C ARG A 462 -15.61 -9.05 -8.54
N ILE A 463 -14.60 -8.18 -8.65
CA ILE A 463 -14.71 -6.76 -8.31
C ILE A 463 -14.04 -5.89 -9.37
N ALA A 464 -14.52 -4.66 -9.48
CA ALA A 464 -13.84 -3.56 -10.13
C ALA A 464 -13.95 -2.31 -9.24
N LEU A 465 -12.86 -1.58 -9.08
CA LEU A 465 -12.77 -0.35 -8.29
C LEU A 465 -11.93 0.67 -9.05
N ALA A 466 -12.41 1.90 -9.12
CA ALA A 466 -11.67 3.06 -9.59
C ALA A 466 -11.71 4.13 -8.51
N GLN A 467 -10.56 4.69 -8.17
CA GLN A 467 -10.41 5.73 -7.17
C GLN A 467 -9.60 6.89 -7.74
N LEU A 468 -10.09 8.09 -7.54
CA LEU A 468 -9.45 9.35 -7.94
C LEU A 468 -9.23 10.18 -6.68
N GLU A 469 -8.05 10.76 -6.52
CA GLU A 469 -7.71 11.63 -5.41
C GLU A 469 -6.95 12.86 -5.89
N TYR A 470 -7.46 14.04 -5.59
CA TYR A 470 -6.74 15.29 -5.74
C TYR A 470 -6.22 15.75 -4.38
N ARG A 471 -4.91 15.99 -4.29
CA ARG A 471 -4.22 16.54 -3.11
C ARG A 471 -3.77 17.95 -3.39
N SER A 472 -3.92 18.82 -2.41
CA SER A 472 -3.36 20.17 -2.44
C SER A 472 -2.78 20.53 -1.07
N ASP A 473 -1.57 21.08 -1.05
CA ASP A 473 -0.90 21.46 0.20
C ASP A 473 -1.73 22.45 1.01
N LEU A 474 -1.84 22.17 2.30
CA LEU A 474 -2.45 23.03 3.29
C LEU A 474 -1.39 23.49 4.29
N ARG A 475 -1.38 24.78 4.58
CA ARG A 475 -0.54 25.36 5.64
C ARG A 475 -1.37 26.17 6.59
N ILE A 476 -1.34 25.77 7.84
CA ILE A 476 -1.94 26.49 8.93
C ILE A 476 -0.79 27.06 9.78
N SER A 477 -0.67 28.40 9.84
CA SER A 477 0.24 29.07 10.76
C SER A 477 -0.57 29.78 11.84
N LEU A 478 -0.50 29.29 13.06
CA LEU A 478 -1.08 29.92 14.23
C LEU A 478 0.00 30.77 14.91
N SER A 479 -0.26 32.08 15.01
CA SER A 479 0.62 32.99 15.77
C SER A 479 -0.14 33.51 16.98
N ASP A 480 0.33 33.19 18.17
CA ASP A 480 -0.21 33.81 19.39
C ASP A 480 0.47 35.17 19.60
N ARG A 481 -0.34 36.25 19.69
CA ARG A 481 0.09 37.59 20.04
C ARG A 481 -0.25 37.84 21.50
N ARG A 482 0.53 37.31 22.41
CA ARG A 482 0.50 37.80 23.80
C ARG A 482 1.55 38.92 23.96
N ALA A 483 1.11 40.05 24.42
CA ALA A 483 1.98 41.18 24.70
C ALA A 483 3.04 40.79 25.71
N GLY A 484 4.32 40.89 25.31
CA GLY A 484 5.48 40.70 26.19
C GLY A 484 6.12 39.31 26.19
N ALA A 485 5.65 38.30 25.45
CA ALA A 485 6.22 36.96 25.40
C ALA A 485 6.82 36.63 24.03
N ARG A 486 7.82 35.73 24.02
CA ARG A 486 8.41 35.17 22.79
C ARG A 486 7.30 34.67 21.86
N ARG A 487 7.31 35.10 20.60
CA ARG A 487 6.40 34.62 19.56
C ARG A 487 6.56 33.11 19.37
N THR A 488 5.63 32.33 19.85
CA THR A 488 5.54 30.92 19.52
C THR A 488 4.74 30.81 18.22
N ARG A 489 5.40 30.44 17.12
CA ARG A 489 4.72 30.09 15.86
C ARG A 489 4.50 28.58 15.87
N PHE A 490 3.27 28.19 15.89
CA PHE A 490 2.88 26.81 15.66
C PHE A 490 2.51 26.66 14.20
N ARG A 491 3.21 25.78 13.47
CA ARG A 491 2.95 25.48 12.07
C ARG A 491 2.44 24.05 11.97
N VAL A 492 1.32 23.87 11.28
CA VAL A 492 0.81 22.58 10.90
C VAL A 492 0.84 22.51 9.38
N ASP A 493 1.62 21.58 8.85
CA ASP A 493 1.67 21.26 7.42
C ASP A 493 0.77 20.05 7.18
N GLY A 494 -0.04 20.11 6.13
CA GLY A 494 -0.98 19.08 5.76
C GLY A 494 -1.38 19.19 4.29
N ALA A 495 -2.44 18.50 3.92
CA ALA A 495 -3.02 18.59 2.59
C ALA A 495 -4.55 18.56 2.65
N TRP A 496 -5.19 19.35 1.78
CA TRP A 496 -6.56 19.16 1.37
C TRP A 496 -6.65 17.97 0.44
N ILE A 497 -7.60 17.11 0.70
CA ILE A 497 -7.87 15.93 -0.13
C ILE A 497 -9.31 16.03 -0.63
N PHE A 498 -9.50 15.85 -1.94
CA PHE A 498 -10.79 15.64 -2.57
C PHE A 498 -10.73 14.35 -3.36
N PHE A 499 -11.78 13.55 -3.30
CA PHE A 499 -11.76 12.26 -3.95
C PHE A 499 -13.13 11.85 -4.50
N ALA A 500 -13.09 10.96 -5.50
CA ALA A 500 -14.24 10.29 -6.06
C ALA A 500 -13.89 8.81 -6.24
N ASP A 501 -14.78 7.94 -5.82
CA ASP A 501 -14.59 6.50 -5.93
C ASP A 501 -15.79 5.87 -6.66
N ALA A 502 -15.52 4.82 -7.42
CA ALA A 502 -16.53 4.00 -8.08
C ALA A 502 -16.15 2.53 -7.95
N GLY A 503 -17.03 1.72 -7.40
CA GLY A 503 -16.76 0.30 -7.16
C GLY A 503 -17.97 -0.58 -7.42
N ARG A 504 -17.72 -1.79 -7.90
CA ARG A 504 -18.74 -2.81 -8.11
C ARG A 504 -18.18 -4.19 -7.83
N GLY A 505 -18.95 -4.98 -7.07
CA GLY A 505 -18.77 -6.42 -6.94
C GLY A 505 -19.87 -7.18 -7.66
N TRP A 506 -19.59 -8.38 -8.16
CA TRP A 506 -20.59 -9.22 -8.81
C TRP A 506 -20.28 -10.70 -8.70
N LEU A 507 -21.32 -11.50 -9.01
CA LEU A 507 -21.26 -12.95 -9.08
C LEU A 507 -21.14 -13.41 -10.53
N VAL A 508 -20.56 -14.57 -10.73
CA VAL A 508 -20.46 -15.24 -12.03
C VAL A 508 -21.05 -16.64 -11.89
N ASN A 509 -21.82 -17.08 -12.91
CA ASN A 509 -22.49 -18.38 -12.89
C ASN A 509 -23.48 -18.58 -11.71
N ALA A 510 -24.16 -17.52 -11.32
CA ALA A 510 -25.20 -17.53 -10.28
C ALA A 510 -26.57 -17.17 -10.89
N PRO A 511 -27.15 -18.01 -11.78
CA PRO A 511 -28.39 -17.68 -12.50
C PRO A 511 -29.53 -17.42 -11.52
N GLY A 512 -30.34 -16.40 -11.82
CA GLY A 512 -31.43 -15.95 -10.94
C GLY A 512 -31.03 -15.01 -9.83
N ASN A 513 -29.74 -14.76 -9.59
CA ASN A 513 -29.26 -13.74 -8.68
C ASN A 513 -29.12 -12.40 -9.41
N PRO A 514 -29.63 -11.27 -8.88
CA PRO A 514 -29.54 -9.95 -9.52
C PRO A 514 -28.09 -9.44 -9.68
N LEU A 515 -27.16 -9.99 -8.93
CA LEU A 515 -25.73 -9.68 -9.02
C LEU A 515 -24.98 -10.51 -10.06
N ASN A 516 -25.68 -11.46 -10.72
CA ASN A 516 -25.06 -12.33 -11.69
C ASN A 516 -24.77 -11.57 -12.99
N ILE A 517 -23.53 -11.60 -13.40
CA ILE A 517 -23.04 -11.06 -14.68
C ILE A 517 -22.45 -12.20 -15.49
N GLY A 518 -22.70 -12.21 -16.78
CA GLY A 518 -22.16 -13.23 -17.69
C GLY A 518 -20.63 -13.34 -17.58
N ARG A 519 -20.11 -14.54 -17.82
CA ARG A 519 -18.68 -14.84 -17.65
C ARG A 519 -17.76 -13.88 -18.40
N HIS A 520 -18.19 -13.40 -19.56
CA HIS A 520 -17.39 -12.53 -20.44
C HIS A 520 -17.85 -11.07 -20.41
N ASP A 521 -18.84 -10.75 -19.58
CA ASP A 521 -19.45 -9.43 -19.49
C ASP A 521 -18.91 -8.64 -18.30
N PHE A 522 -19.03 -7.33 -18.41
CA PHE A 522 -18.80 -6.40 -17.32
C PHE A 522 -20.12 -5.75 -16.88
N PRO A 523 -20.26 -5.40 -15.60
CA PRO A 523 -21.42 -4.65 -15.14
C PRO A 523 -21.56 -3.32 -15.87
N ALA A 524 -22.81 -2.90 -16.13
CA ALA A 524 -23.07 -1.57 -16.65
C ALA A 524 -22.56 -0.49 -15.69
N LEU A 525 -21.97 0.59 -16.20
CA LEU A 525 -21.38 1.66 -15.36
C LEU A 525 -22.40 2.30 -14.42
N SER A 526 -23.68 2.39 -14.84
CA SER A 526 -24.77 2.90 -13.98
C SER A 526 -25.04 2.07 -12.72
N THR A 527 -24.49 0.86 -12.64
CA THR A 527 -24.68 -0.04 -11.50
C THR A 527 -23.54 0.02 -10.49
N TYR A 528 -22.52 0.87 -10.72
CA TYR A 528 -21.43 1.06 -9.77
C TYR A 528 -21.90 1.89 -8.58
N ARG A 529 -21.46 1.51 -7.41
CA ARG A 529 -21.49 2.36 -6.22
C ARG A 529 -20.51 3.48 -6.42
N THR A 530 -20.97 4.70 -6.21
CA THR A 530 -20.13 5.89 -6.35
C THR A 530 -20.26 6.77 -5.13
N ASP A 531 -19.16 7.41 -4.77
CA ASP A 531 -19.13 8.43 -3.74
C ASP A 531 -18.23 9.60 -4.09
N LEU A 532 -18.39 10.67 -3.35
CA LEU A 532 -17.51 11.82 -3.31
C LEU A 532 -17.14 12.12 -1.88
N GLY A 533 -15.95 12.59 -1.66
CA GLY A 533 -15.51 12.98 -0.35
C GLY A 533 -14.37 13.98 -0.36
N GLY A 534 -14.04 14.41 0.84
CA GLY A 534 -12.92 15.30 1.08
C GLY A 534 -12.42 15.15 2.49
N GLY A 535 -11.27 15.75 2.76
CA GLY A 535 -10.66 15.66 4.09
C GLY A 535 -9.39 16.45 4.22
N LEU A 536 -8.79 16.27 5.36
CA LEU A 536 -7.52 16.85 5.76
C LEU A 536 -6.54 15.71 6.07
N ASP A 537 -5.39 15.76 5.47
CA ASP A 537 -4.30 14.79 5.68
C ASP A 537 -3.11 15.52 6.32
N PHE A 538 -2.63 15.02 7.44
CA PHE A 538 -1.48 15.53 8.18
C PHE A 538 -0.27 14.59 8.09
N GLY A 539 -0.21 13.80 7.03
CA GLY A 539 0.89 12.88 6.72
C GLY A 539 0.78 11.52 7.40
N VAL A 540 0.61 11.47 8.71
CA VAL A 540 0.44 10.21 9.47
C VAL A 540 -1.02 9.84 9.63
N VAL A 541 -1.87 10.83 9.85
CA VAL A 541 -3.32 10.66 10.07
C VAL A 541 -4.09 11.65 9.21
N GLY A 542 -5.10 11.15 8.53
CA GLY A 542 -6.07 11.96 7.80
C GLY A 542 -7.48 11.77 8.34
N ILE A 543 -8.27 12.84 8.31
CA ILE A 543 -9.69 12.87 8.67
C ILE A 543 -10.48 13.16 7.40
N TYR A 544 -11.43 12.30 7.08
CA TYR A 544 -12.15 12.35 5.82
C TYR A 544 -13.64 12.23 6.05
N ALA A 545 -14.42 12.81 5.15
CA ALA A 545 -15.84 12.61 5.05
C ALA A 545 -16.21 12.21 3.62
N ALA A 546 -17.11 11.25 3.49
CA ALA A 546 -17.58 10.74 2.20
C ALA A 546 -19.09 10.61 2.17
N LYS A 547 -19.69 10.93 1.03
CA LYS A 547 -21.12 10.80 0.78
C LYS A 547 -21.35 9.92 -0.45
N ALA A 548 -22.16 8.88 -0.29
CA ALA A 548 -22.64 8.08 -1.40
C ALA A 548 -23.47 8.94 -2.38
N LEU A 549 -23.22 8.74 -3.67
CA LEU A 549 -23.95 9.39 -4.76
C LEU A 549 -24.99 8.46 -5.38
N SER A 550 -24.65 7.18 -5.53
CA SER A 550 -25.52 6.20 -6.16
C SER A 550 -26.70 5.78 -5.27
N VAL A 551 -26.66 6.06 -3.97
CA VAL A 551 -27.72 5.76 -3.00
C VAL A 551 -27.93 6.97 -2.10
N SER A 552 -29.07 7.66 -2.25
CA SER A 552 -29.34 8.92 -1.57
C SER A 552 -29.56 8.80 -0.06
N ARG A 553 -29.94 7.62 0.43
CA ARG A 553 -30.27 7.38 1.86
C ARG A 553 -29.05 7.09 2.73
N GLU A 554 -27.89 6.79 2.14
CA GLU A 554 -26.68 6.57 2.92
C GLU A 554 -26.28 7.83 3.68
N PRO A 555 -25.89 7.73 4.97
CA PRO A 555 -25.46 8.89 5.75
C PRO A 555 -24.13 9.45 5.21
N LEU A 556 -23.76 10.64 5.73
CA LEU A 556 -22.40 11.12 5.56
C LEU A 556 -21.49 10.30 6.48
N ASN A 557 -20.53 9.62 5.90
CA ASN A 557 -19.56 8.82 6.64
C ASN A 557 -18.32 9.64 6.95
N VAL A 558 -17.92 9.67 8.23
CA VAL A 558 -16.67 10.28 8.69
C VAL A 558 -15.74 9.16 9.14
N PHE A 559 -14.51 9.18 8.63
CA PHE A 559 -13.53 8.13 8.91
C PHE A 559 -12.11 8.69 9.03
N LEU A 560 -11.28 7.92 9.71
CA LEU A 560 -9.85 8.20 9.87
C LEU A 560 -9.05 7.26 8.97
N ARG A 561 -7.96 7.78 8.40
CA ARG A 561 -6.97 6.97 7.72
C ARG A 561 -5.62 7.16 8.39
N VAL A 562 -4.87 6.09 8.46
CA VAL A 562 -3.46 6.14 8.89
C VAL A 562 -2.61 6.04 7.63
N ARG A 563 -1.90 7.10 7.31
CA ARG A 563 -1.23 7.34 6.03
C ARG A 563 -2.21 7.75 4.92
N HIS A 564 -1.74 7.66 3.68
CA HIS A 564 -2.53 8.06 2.51
C HIS A 564 -3.62 7.03 2.18
N ARG A 565 -4.62 7.46 1.40
CA ARG A 565 -5.75 6.60 1.02
C ARG A 565 -5.31 5.38 0.21
N PHE A 566 -4.28 5.51 -0.64
CA PHE A 566 -3.72 4.38 -1.40
C PHE A 566 -2.27 4.63 -1.86
#